data_b9856c389599216b9222bd950332a17e
#
_entry.id   b9856c389599216b9222bd950332a17e
#
_cell.length_a   1.000
_cell.length_b   1.000
_cell.length_c   1.000
_cell.angle_alpha   90.00
_cell.angle_beta   90.00
_cell.angle_gamma   90.00
#
_symmetry.space_group_name_H-M   'P 1'
#
loop_
_entity.id
_entity.type
_entity.pdbx_description
1 polymer ?
#
loop_
_entity_poly.entity_id
_entity_poly.type
_entity_poly.pdbx_seq_one_letter_code
_entity_poly.pdbx_strand_id
1 'polypeptide(L)'
;QQAATEGQAAIELLPKVANAYRQQGDQMAEQNARLTEAMAGLEPAGGAVHWPKDAPALALAALKLSFDPSDGGFGSAPKFPHPADLEFCLRAHASAGDGDALTIVRTTLDHMADGGIHDQLGGGFCRYSVDAQWTIPHFEKMLYDNGPLLALYADLARVTGERRHADVARDIVGWLVRGMRAPDGAFYSSLDADSEGEEGK
;
A
#
# COMPACT_ATOMS: atom_id res chain seq x y z
N GLN A 1 19.80 -11.54 25.20
CA GLN A 1 19.91 -10.26 25.93
C GLN A 1 18.81 -9.28 25.56
N GLN A 2 18.46 -9.14 24.28
CA GLN A 2 17.45 -8.21 23.78
C GLN A 2 16.04 -8.53 24.33
N ALA A 3 15.59 -9.78 24.26
CA ALA A 3 14.30 -10.21 24.81
C ALA A 3 14.18 -9.97 26.32
N ALA A 4 15.28 -10.04 27.06
CA ALA A 4 15.30 -9.72 28.48
C ALA A 4 15.14 -8.20 28.74
N THR A 5 15.71 -7.37 27.85
CA THR A 5 15.58 -5.90 27.94
C THR A 5 14.17 -5.44 27.60
N GLU A 6 13.55 -6.04 26.59
CA GLU A 6 12.16 -5.76 26.18
C GLU A 6 11.16 -6.19 27.26
N GLY A 7 11.36 -7.38 27.84
CA GLY A 7 10.57 -7.85 28.98
C GLY A 7 10.67 -6.91 30.20
N GLN A 8 11.85 -6.39 30.48
CA GLN A 8 12.07 -5.43 31.56
C GLN A 8 11.38 -4.09 31.28
N ALA A 9 11.45 -3.60 30.05
CA ALA A 9 10.77 -2.38 29.62
C ALA A 9 9.24 -2.50 29.75
N ALA A 10 8.67 -3.64 29.36
CA ALA A 10 7.24 -3.92 29.51
C ALA A 10 6.81 -3.97 30.98
N ILE A 11 7.60 -4.59 31.87
CA ILE A 11 7.34 -4.66 33.31
C ILE A 11 7.32 -3.25 33.93
N GLU A 12 8.17 -2.35 33.47
CA GLU A 12 8.20 -0.96 33.93
C GLU A 12 7.07 -0.08 33.33
N LEU A 13 6.69 -0.37 32.10
CA LEU A 13 5.66 0.40 31.37
C LEU A 13 4.25 0.12 31.90
N LEU A 14 3.90 -1.15 32.15
CA LEU A 14 2.57 -1.54 32.56
C LEU A 14 2.08 -0.86 33.85
N PRO A 15 2.88 -0.76 34.94
CA PRO A 15 2.49 -0.01 36.12
C PRO A 15 2.30 1.49 35.86
N LYS A 16 3.12 2.09 34.98
CA LYS A 16 2.99 3.51 34.59
C LYS A 16 1.67 3.76 33.88
N VAL A 17 1.31 2.90 32.91
CA VAL A 17 0.03 2.96 32.20
C VAL A 17 -1.14 2.76 33.16
N ALA A 18 -1.07 1.78 34.04
CA ALA A 18 -2.11 1.52 35.03
C ALA A 18 -2.30 2.71 36.01
N ASN A 19 -1.20 3.34 36.41
CA ASN A 19 -1.26 4.53 37.28
C ASN A 19 -1.82 5.75 36.52
N ALA A 20 -1.38 5.99 35.29
CA ALA A 20 -1.93 7.05 34.45
C ALA A 20 -3.45 6.88 34.25
N TYR A 21 -3.90 5.66 33.97
CA TYR A 21 -5.32 5.36 33.84
C TYR A 21 -6.13 5.65 35.12
N ARG A 22 -5.58 5.28 36.30
CA ARG A 22 -6.25 5.55 37.60
C ARG A 22 -6.29 7.03 37.95
N GLN A 23 -5.24 7.79 37.60
CA GLN A 23 -5.12 9.21 37.94
C GLN A 23 -5.82 10.11 36.94
N GLN A 24 -5.94 9.70 35.69
CA GLN A 24 -6.48 10.52 34.59
C GLN A 24 -7.74 9.89 33.96
N GLY A 25 -8.40 8.96 34.67
CA GLY A 25 -9.55 8.22 34.16
C GLY A 25 -10.67 9.13 33.64
N ASP A 26 -10.98 10.20 34.37
CA ASP A 26 -12.02 11.16 33.98
C ASP A 26 -11.64 11.92 32.69
N GLN A 27 -10.36 12.34 32.57
CA GLN A 27 -9.87 13.04 31.39
C GLN A 27 -9.88 12.09 30.16
N MET A 28 -9.49 10.83 30.36
CA MET A 28 -9.54 9.80 29.30
C MET A 28 -10.98 9.52 28.88
N ALA A 29 -11.91 9.44 29.83
CA ALA A 29 -13.33 9.24 29.54
C ALA A 29 -13.91 10.40 28.73
N GLU A 30 -13.58 11.65 29.09
CA GLU A 30 -14.01 12.84 28.35
C GLU A 30 -13.39 12.87 26.95
N GLN A 31 -12.11 12.55 26.80
CA GLN A 31 -11.44 12.48 25.51
C GLN A 31 -12.02 11.38 24.64
N ASN A 32 -12.30 10.21 25.19
CA ASN A 32 -12.95 9.10 24.47
C ASN A 32 -14.36 9.48 24.02
N ALA A 33 -15.14 10.17 24.87
CA ALA A 33 -16.46 10.64 24.49
C ALA A 33 -16.41 11.60 23.29
N ARG A 34 -15.48 12.57 23.32
CA ARG A 34 -15.27 13.50 22.19
C ARG A 34 -14.84 12.79 20.92
N LEU A 35 -13.96 11.78 21.05
CA LEU A 35 -13.50 10.99 19.91
C LEU A 35 -14.64 10.17 19.32
N THR A 36 -15.44 9.52 20.18
CA THR A 36 -16.60 8.72 19.78
C THR A 36 -17.65 9.59 19.07
N GLU A 37 -17.92 10.80 19.60
CA GLU A 37 -18.82 11.75 18.97
C GLU A 37 -18.32 12.22 17.61
N ALA A 38 -17.01 12.54 17.51
CA ALA A 38 -16.38 12.91 16.24
C ALA A 38 -16.46 11.76 15.22
N MET A 39 -16.21 10.52 15.64
CA MET A 39 -16.33 9.34 14.78
C MET A 39 -17.77 9.07 14.32
N ALA A 40 -18.74 9.23 15.22
CA ALA A 40 -20.14 9.11 14.86
C ALA A 40 -20.59 10.15 13.81
N GLY A 41 -19.98 11.36 13.85
CA GLY A 41 -20.18 12.37 12.82
C GLY A 41 -19.58 12.04 11.44
N LEU A 42 -18.68 11.06 11.37
CA LEU A 42 -18.11 10.57 10.10
C LEU A 42 -18.93 9.46 9.47
N GLU A 43 -19.83 8.82 10.24
CA GLU A 43 -20.74 7.82 9.69
C GLU A 43 -21.76 8.51 8.78
N PRO A 44 -21.94 8.02 7.53
CA PRO A 44 -22.99 8.54 6.68
C PRO A 44 -24.34 8.38 7.35
N ALA A 45 -25.14 9.45 7.41
CA ALA A 45 -26.50 9.37 7.94
C ALA A 45 -27.26 8.24 7.22
N GLY A 46 -27.75 7.25 7.98
CA GLY A 46 -28.46 6.09 7.43
C GLY A 46 -29.62 6.54 6.56
N GLY A 47 -29.58 6.19 5.28
CA GLY A 47 -30.59 6.48 4.27
C GLY A 47 -30.26 5.74 2.97
N ALA A 48 -31.17 5.74 2.01
CA ALA A 48 -30.89 5.21 0.68
C ALA A 48 -29.75 6.02 0.06
N VAL A 49 -28.55 5.41 -0.04
CA VAL A 49 -27.41 6.02 -0.70
C VAL A 49 -27.71 6.10 -2.20
N HIS A 50 -28.03 7.28 -2.68
CA HIS A 50 -28.08 7.55 -4.11
C HIS A 50 -26.63 7.80 -4.59
N TRP A 51 -26.03 6.79 -5.19
CA TRP A 51 -24.76 6.99 -5.88
C TRP A 51 -24.95 7.96 -7.04
N PRO A 52 -24.17 9.04 -7.12
CA PRO A 52 -24.18 9.91 -8.28
C PRO A 52 -23.90 9.06 -9.53
N LYS A 53 -24.64 9.29 -10.62
CA LYS A 53 -24.41 8.58 -11.90
C LYS A 53 -23.00 8.81 -12.46
N ASP A 54 -22.39 9.93 -12.07
CA ASP A 54 -21.08 10.39 -12.46
C ASP A 54 -19.98 10.03 -11.42
N ALA A 55 -20.28 9.26 -10.37
CA ALA A 55 -19.31 8.88 -9.35
C ALA A 55 -17.99 8.33 -9.92
N PRO A 56 -17.97 7.46 -10.93
CA PRO A 56 -16.72 7.01 -11.54
C PRO A 56 -15.93 8.15 -12.20
N ALA A 57 -16.61 9.09 -12.85
CA ALA A 57 -15.95 10.24 -13.48
C ALA A 57 -15.35 11.19 -12.44
N LEU A 58 -16.06 11.43 -11.34
CA LEU A 58 -15.56 12.23 -10.22
C LEU A 58 -14.34 11.57 -9.55
N ALA A 59 -14.39 10.25 -9.32
CA ALA A 59 -13.26 9.51 -8.78
C ALA A 59 -12.04 9.58 -9.70
N LEU A 60 -12.21 9.39 -11.00
CA LEU A 60 -11.13 9.50 -11.97
C LEU A 60 -10.54 10.93 -12.01
N ALA A 61 -11.39 11.95 -11.96
CA ALA A 61 -10.93 13.34 -11.91
C ALA A 61 -10.09 13.62 -10.64
N ALA A 62 -10.49 13.09 -9.49
CA ALA A 62 -9.73 13.21 -8.24
C ALA A 62 -8.36 12.51 -8.34
N LEU A 63 -8.30 11.32 -8.94
CA LEU A 63 -7.03 10.60 -9.17
C LEU A 63 -6.11 11.37 -10.12
N LYS A 64 -6.64 11.94 -11.21
CA LYS A 64 -5.87 12.79 -12.13
C LYS A 64 -5.28 14.02 -11.43
N LEU A 65 -6.00 14.62 -10.47
CA LEU A 65 -5.52 15.76 -9.70
C LEU A 65 -4.42 15.41 -8.70
N SER A 66 -4.44 14.21 -8.14
CA SER A 66 -3.45 13.74 -7.17
C SER A 66 -2.23 13.07 -7.80
N PHE A 67 -2.26 12.82 -9.10
CA PHE A 67 -1.19 12.17 -9.85
C PHE A 67 0.08 13.01 -9.88
N ASP A 68 1.21 12.38 -9.63
CA ASP A 68 2.54 12.95 -9.81
C ASP A 68 3.05 12.68 -11.23
N PRO A 69 3.07 13.69 -12.12
CA PRO A 69 3.49 13.48 -13.50
C PRO A 69 5.00 13.27 -13.67
N SER A 70 5.80 13.59 -12.66
CA SER A 70 7.26 13.47 -12.70
C SER A 70 7.75 12.08 -12.34
N ASP A 71 7.24 11.56 -11.21
CA ASP A 71 7.73 10.29 -10.64
C ASP A 71 6.64 9.19 -10.63
N GLY A 72 5.43 9.51 -11.09
CA GLY A 72 4.30 8.59 -11.03
C GLY A 72 3.74 8.43 -9.61
N GLY A 73 2.66 7.67 -9.49
CA GLY A 73 1.95 7.49 -8.23
C GLY A 73 1.08 8.68 -7.84
N PHE A 74 0.59 8.69 -6.60
CA PHE A 74 -0.34 9.67 -6.09
C PHE A 74 0.21 10.35 -4.86
N GLY A 75 0.06 11.68 -4.77
CA GLY A 75 0.49 12.47 -3.63
C GLY A 75 2.01 12.64 -3.54
N SER A 76 2.50 12.73 -2.29
CA SER A 76 3.91 12.95 -1.95
C SER A 76 4.46 11.78 -1.11
N ALA A 77 5.74 11.89 -0.72
CA ALA A 77 6.38 10.89 0.14
C ALA A 77 5.75 10.83 1.57
N PRO A 78 5.66 9.64 2.19
CA PRO A 78 5.97 8.33 1.62
C PRO A 78 4.96 7.90 0.54
N LYS A 79 5.44 7.23 -0.53
CA LYS A 79 4.60 6.79 -1.64
C LYS A 79 4.25 5.32 -1.54
N PHE A 80 2.96 5.04 -1.65
CA PHE A 80 2.41 3.69 -1.73
C PHE A 80 2.00 3.36 -3.17
N PRO A 81 2.06 2.08 -3.59
CA PRO A 81 1.70 1.65 -4.94
C PRO A 81 0.26 1.92 -5.35
N HIS A 82 -0.70 1.94 -4.42
CA HIS A 82 -2.13 2.14 -4.68
C HIS A 82 -2.69 1.30 -5.84
N PRO A 83 -2.54 -0.03 -5.83
CA PRO A 83 -2.88 -0.86 -6.98
C PRO A 83 -4.37 -0.80 -7.36
N ALA A 84 -5.27 -0.58 -6.41
CA ALA A 84 -6.71 -0.43 -6.69
C ALA A 84 -7.01 0.84 -7.50
N ASP A 85 -6.32 1.95 -7.21
CA ASP A 85 -6.48 3.20 -7.93
C ASP A 85 -5.92 3.09 -9.36
N LEU A 86 -4.80 2.40 -9.52
CA LEU A 86 -4.22 2.11 -10.83
C LEU A 86 -5.10 1.17 -11.65
N GLU A 87 -5.69 0.14 -11.03
CA GLU A 87 -6.65 -0.73 -11.69
C GLU A 87 -7.88 0.05 -12.16
N PHE A 88 -8.38 0.95 -11.33
CA PHE A 88 -9.50 1.82 -11.72
C PHE A 88 -9.15 2.69 -12.93
N CYS A 89 -7.96 3.31 -12.95
CA CYS A 89 -7.48 4.07 -14.11
C CYS A 89 -7.36 3.19 -15.36
N LEU A 90 -6.82 1.98 -15.25
CA LEU A 90 -6.69 1.07 -16.39
C LEU A 90 -8.05 0.64 -16.94
N ARG A 91 -9.03 0.41 -16.07
CA ARG A 91 -10.43 0.13 -16.44
C ARG A 91 -11.09 1.33 -17.13
N ALA A 92 -10.84 2.55 -16.67
CA ALA A 92 -11.33 3.77 -17.30
C ALA A 92 -10.79 3.92 -18.73
N HIS A 93 -9.49 3.64 -18.93
CA HIS A 93 -8.91 3.57 -20.27
C HIS A 93 -9.58 2.49 -21.12
N ALA A 94 -9.73 1.28 -20.62
CA ALA A 94 -10.29 0.16 -21.38
C ALA A 94 -11.76 0.40 -21.79
N SER A 95 -12.54 1.08 -20.95
CA SER A 95 -13.98 1.32 -21.19
C SER A 95 -14.30 2.57 -22.01
N ALA A 96 -13.49 3.62 -21.85
CA ALA A 96 -13.76 4.93 -22.45
C ALA A 96 -12.64 5.47 -23.35
N GLY A 97 -11.51 4.75 -23.47
CA GLY A 97 -10.36 5.19 -24.25
C GLY A 97 -9.61 6.37 -23.60
N ASP A 98 -9.73 6.56 -22.27
CA ASP A 98 -9.10 7.68 -21.56
C ASP A 98 -7.56 7.54 -21.60
N GLY A 99 -6.89 8.38 -22.38
CA GLY A 99 -5.44 8.36 -22.58
C GLY A 99 -4.66 8.84 -21.36
N ASP A 100 -5.21 9.78 -20.59
CA ASP A 100 -4.56 10.27 -19.36
C ASP A 100 -4.56 9.17 -18.30
N ALA A 101 -5.66 8.40 -18.18
CA ALA A 101 -5.74 7.28 -17.27
C ALA A 101 -4.69 6.19 -17.59
N LEU A 102 -4.46 5.89 -18.87
CA LEU A 102 -3.37 5.00 -19.28
C LEU A 102 -1.99 5.59 -18.96
N THR A 103 -1.81 6.88 -19.15
CA THR A 103 -0.55 7.58 -18.82
C THR A 103 -0.25 7.48 -17.33
N ILE A 104 -1.24 7.67 -16.45
CA ILE A 104 -1.09 7.51 -15.00
C ILE A 104 -0.57 6.12 -14.66
N VAL A 105 -1.24 5.08 -15.18
CA VAL A 105 -0.85 3.68 -14.90
C VAL A 105 0.55 3.38 -15.43
N ARG A 106 0.82 3.73 -16.68
CA ARG A 106 2.10 3.45 -17.33
C ARG A 106 3.24 4.15 -16.61
N THR A 107 3.14 5.47 -16.39
CA THR A 107 4.19 6.25 -15.72
C THR A 107 4.45 5.69 -14.32
N THR A 108 3.40 5.41 -13.56
CA THR A 108 3.57 4.88 -12.19
C THR A 108 4.26 3.52 -12.19
N LEU A 109 3.77 2.58 -12.98
CA LEU A 109 4.32 1.22 -13.01
C LEU A 109 5.74 1.19 -13.61
N ASP A 110 6.04 2.04 -14.59
CA ASP A 110 7.39 2.17 -15.14
C ASP A 110 8.38 2.69 -14.09
N HIS A 111 8.05 3.76 -13.37
CA HIS A 111 8.91 4.32 -12.31
C HIS A 111 9.08 3.35 -11.13
N MET A 112 8.02 2.65 -10.75
CA MET A 112 8.11 1.62 -9.72
C MET A 112 9.03 0.46 -10.15
N ALA A 113 8.93 0.00 -11.41
CA ALA A 113 9.76 -1.09 -11.93
C ALA A 113 11.25 -0.72 -12.01
N ASP A 114 11.56 0.54 -12.31
CA ASP A 114 12.93 1.05 -12.39
C ASP A 114 13.47 1.50 -11.02
N GLY A 115 12.60 1.73 -10.04
CA GLY A 115 12.93 2.17 -8.69
C GLY A 115 13.44 1.08 -7.76
N GLY A 116 13.95 1.50 -6.60
CA GLY A 116 14.37 0.59 -5.52
C GLY A 116 13.22 -0.10 -4.80
N ILE A 117 11.97 0.36 -4.98
CA ILE A 117 10.79 -0.33 -4.45
C ILE A 117 10.60 -1.72 -5.10
N HIS A 118 11.07 -1.92 -6.33
CA HIS A 118 11.17 -3.21 -6.98
C HIS A 118 12.47 -3.88 -6.57
N ASP A 119 12.41 -5.08 -6.02
CA ASP A 119 13.59 -5.88 -5.74
C ASP A 119 14.17 -6.44 -7.05
N GLN A 120 15.18 -5.77 -7.56
CA GLN A 120 15.83 -6.08 -8.84
C GLN A 120 16.55 -7.44 -8.86
N LEU A 121 16.78 -8.06 -7.71
CA LEU A 121 17.47 -9.34 -7.57
C LEU A 121 16.52 -10.49 -7.25
N GLY A 122 15.66 -10.27 -6.25
CA GLY A 122 14.73 -11.27 -5.74
C GLY A 122 13.35 -11.22 -6.38
N GLY A 123 12.98 -10.12 -7.04
CA GLY A 123 11.66 -9.88 -7.59
C GLY A 123 10.63 -9.47 -6.54
N GLY A 124 9.49 -9.01 -7.02
CA GLY A 124 8.43 -8.47 -6.18
C GLY A 124 8.70 -7.05 -5.69
N PHE A 125 7.68 -6.44 -5.11
CA PHE A 125 7.68 -5.05 -4.67
C PHE A 125 7.62 -4.93 -3.17
N CYS A 126 8.43 -4.02 -2.63
CA CYS A 126 8.32 -3.58 -1.25
C CYS A 126 7.02 -2.78 -1.05
N ARG A 127 6.62 -2.64 0.22
CA ARG A 127 5.31 -2.09 0.59
C ARG A 127 5.12 -0.64 0.18
N TYR A 128 6.14 0.20 0.41
CA TYR A 128 6.12 1.62 0.03
C TYR A 128 7.54 2.16 -0.15
N SER A 129 7.64 3.33 -0.76
CA SER A 129 8.86 4.10 -0.83
C SER A 129 8.85 5.23 0.19
N VAL A 130 9.96 5.43 0.89
CA VAL A 130 10.16 6.51 1.85
C VAL A 130 10.27 7.86 1.14
N ASP A 131 10.79 7.87 -0.08
CA ASP A 131 10.90 9.04 -0.95
C ASP A 131 9.81 9.08 -2.04
N ALA A 132 9.74 10.20 -2.77
CA ALA A 132 8.78 10.38 -3.84
C ALA A 132 9.20 9.73 -5.17
N GLN A 133 10.48 9.34 -5.32
CA GLN A 133 11.09 8.82 -6.54
C GLN A 133 11.12 7.30 -6.63
N TRP A 134 10.49 6.60 -5.68
CA TRP A 134 10.49 5.15 -5.59
C TRP A 134 11.87 4.51 -5.33
N THR A 135 12.83 5.27 -4.79
CA THR A 135 14.24 4.86 -4.68
C THR A 135 14.54 4.15 -3.37
N ILE A 136 14.00 4.64 -2.23
CA ILE A 136 14.31 4.13 -0.89
C ILE A 136 13.12 3.30 -0.40
N PRO A 137 13.18 1.95 -0.47
CA PRO A 137 12.09 1.10 -0.07
C PRO A 137 12.02 0.92 1.45
N HIS A 138 10.80 0.72 1.96
CA HIS A 138 10.58 0.03 3.21
C HIS A 138 10.50 -1.48 2.90
N PHE A 139 11.38 -2.28 3.49
CA PHE A 139 11.69 -3.63 2.99
C PHE A 139 10.59 -4.69 3.19
N GLU A 140 9.50 -4.41 3.87
CA GLU A 140 8.34 -5.31 3.89
C GLU A 140 7.85 -5.64 2.48
N LYS A 141 7.46 -6.89 2.24
CA LYS A 141 6.77 -7.29 1.01
C LYS A 141 5.46 -7.98 1.35
N MET A 142 4.36 -7.39 0.91
CA MET A 142 3.02 -7.87 1.23
C MET A 142 2.43 -8.68 0.07
N LEU A 143 1.79 -9.79 0.38
CA LEU A 143 1.08 -10.59 -0.63
C LEU A 143 -0.07 -9.76 -1.26
N TYR A 144 -0.80 -8.99 -0.43
CA TYR A 144 -1.94 -8.19 -0.87
C TYR A 144 -1.55 -6.98 -1.75
N ASP A 145 -0.29 -6.55 -1.75
CA ASP A 145 0.22 -5.54 -2.69
C ASP A 145 0.71 -6.21 -3.98
N ASN A 146 1.52 -7.27 -3.85
CA ASN A 146 2.14 -7.94 -4.99
C ASN A 146 1.16 -8.72 -5.87
N GLY A 147 0.10 -9.28 -5.30
CA GLY A 147 -0.96 -9.93 -6.08
C GLY A 147 -1.65 -8.99 -7.07
N PRO A 148 -2.22 -7.87 -6.62
CA PRO A 148 -2.79 -6.85 -7.51
C PRO A 148 -1.78 -6.23 -8.47
N LEU A 149 -0.52 -5.97 -8.04
CA LEU A 149 0.53 -5.46 -8.92
C LEU A 149 0.85 -6.45 -10.05
N LEU A 150 0.91 -7.75 -9.75
CA LEU A 150 1.05 -8.79 -10.77
C LEU A 150 -0.04 -8.71 -11.85
N ALA A 151 -1.30 -8.54 -11.42
CA ALA A 151 -2.43 -8.39 -12.35
C ALA A 151 -2.28 -7.12 -13.19
N LEU A 152 -1.93 -6.00 -12.57
CA LEU A 152 -1.72 -4.71 -13.25
C LEU A 152 -0.62 -4.77 -14.30
N TYR A 153 0.56 -5.33 -13.97
CA TYR A 153 1.65 -5.48 -14.93
C TYR A 153 1.28 -6.41 -16.08
N ALA A 154 0.55 -7.50 -15.81
CA ALA A 154 0.08 -8.40 -16.84
C ALA A 154 -0.95 -7.73 -17.78
N ASP A 155 -1.88 -6.95 -17.22
CA ASP A 155 -2.87 -6.23 -18.01
C ASP A 155 -2.24 -5.05 -18.77
N LEU A 156 -1.30 -4.32 -18.18
CA LEU A 156 -0.57 -3.26 -18.89
C LEU A 156 0.25 -3.83 -20.05
N ALA A 157 0.89 -5.00 -19.89
CA ALA A 157 1.58 -5.69 -20.97
C ALA A 157 0.64 -6.02 -22.15
N ARG A 158 -0.60 -6.41 -21.85
CA ARG A 158 -1.62 -6.70 -22.89
C ARG A 158 -2.10 -5.44 -23.60
N VAL A 159 -2.26 -4.33 -22.86
CA VAL A 159 -2.73 -3.06 -23.41
C VAL A 159 -1.66 -2.37 -24.25
N THR A 160 -0.42 -2.37 -23.78
CA THR A 160 0.69 -1.66 -24.44
C THR A 160 1.45 -2.51 -25.46
N GLY A 161 1.44 -3.82 -25.33
CA GLY A 161 2.29 -4.75 -26.08
C GLY A 161 3.76 -4.71 -25.65
N GLU A 162 4.11 -3.98 -24.60
CA GLU A 162 5.48 -3.81 -24.14
C GLU A 162 5.94 -5.01 -23.30
N ARG A 163 7.02 -5.64 -23.73
CA ARG A 163 7.57 -6.85 -23.08
C ARG A 163 8.04 -6.60 -21.65
N ARG A 164 8.55 -5.39 -21.33
CA ARG A 164 9.04 -5.07 -20.01
C ARG A 164 8.01 -5.30 -18.90
N HIS A 165 6.75 -4.95 -19.12
CA HIS A 165 5.69 -5.16 -18.14
C HIS A 165 5.43 -6.67 -17.89
N ALA A 166 5.49 -7.49 -18.95
CA ALA A 166 5.38 -8.93 -18.82
C ALA A 166 6.58 -9.55 -18.09
N ASP A 167 7.77 -8.97 -18.24
CA ASP A 167 8.98 -9.43 -17.55
C ASP A 167 8.87 -9.13 -16.05
N VAL A 168 8.43 -7.92 -15.65
CA VAL A 168 8.14 -7.57 -14.24
C VAL A 168 7.07 -8.50 -13.65
N ALA A 169 5.99 -8.79 -14.39
CA ALA A 169 4.98 -9.75 -13.94
C ALA A 169 5.59 -11.13 -13.66
N ARG A 170 6.52 -11.62 -14.50
CA ARG A 170 7.23 -12.89 -14.27
C ARG A 170 8.15 -12.84 -13.05
N ASP A 171 8.80 -11.71 -12.80
CA ASP A 171 9.64 -11.52 -11.62
C ASP A 171 8.82 -11.59 -10.33
N ILE A 172 7.63 -10.97 -10.30
CA ILE A 172 6.70 -11.10 -9.18
C ILE A 172 6.31 -12.56 -8.95
N VAL A 173 5.93 -13.28 -10.03
CA VAL A 173 5.59 -14.73 -9.94
C VAL A 173 6.79 -15.53 -9.42
N GLY A 174 7.98 -15.26 -9.93
CA GLY A 174 9.21 -15.90 -9.49
C GLY A 174 9.46 -15.73 -8.00
N TRP A 175 9.29 -14.53 -7.49
CA TRP A 175 9.41 -14.23 -6.07
C TRP A 175 8.31 -14.93 -5.24
N LEU A 176 7.05 -14.85 -5.65
CA LEU A 176 5.93 -15.50 -4.97
C LEU A 176 6.17 -17.01 -4.79
N VAL A 177 6.64 -17.67 -5.83
CA VAL A 177 6.88 -19.12 -5.79
C VAL A 177 8.10 -19.50 -4.94
N ARG A 178 9.17 -18.70 -4.95
CA ARG A 178 10.39 -18.98 -4.18
C ARG A 178 10.30 -18.56 -2.73
N GLY A 179 9.74 -17.37 -2.45
CA GLY A 179 9.82 -16.71 -1.15
C GLY A 179 8.54 -16.73 -0.33
N MET A 180 7.37 -16.80 -1.00
CA MET A 180 6.09 -16.67 -0.32
C MET A 180 5.29 -17.96 -0.25
N ARG A 181 5.64 -18.97 -1.03
CA ARG A 181 4.92 -20.24 -1.04
C ARG A 181 5.38 -21.16 0.08
N ALA A 182 4.46 -21.55 0.94
CA ALA A 182 4.67 -22.54 1.98
C ALA A 182 4.77 -23.97 1.41
N PRO A 183 5.38 -24.94 2.15
CA PRO A 183 5.52 -26.32 1.69
C PRO A 183 4.20 -27.03 1.38
N ASP A 184 3.11 -26.65 2.04
CA ASP A 184 1.74 -27.16 1.83
C ASP A 184 1.03 -26.54 0.63
N GLY A 185 1.67 -25.56 -0.05
CA GLY A 185 1.17 -24.85 -1.22
C GLY A 185 0.39 -23.58 -0.93
N ALA A 186 0.16 -23.23 0.33
CA ALA A 186 -0.38 -21.93 0.72
C ALA A 186 0.66 -20.81 0.47
N PHE A 187 0.23 -19.56 0.61
CA PHE A 187 1.13 -18.40 0.55
C PHE A 187 1.17 -17.70 1.92
N TYR A 188 2.36 -17.29 2.34
CA TYR A 188 2.51 -16.38 3.47
C TYR A 188 1.91 -15.01 3.15
N SER A 189 1.43 -14.30 4.18
CA SER A 189 0.79 -13.00 4.00
C SER A 189 1.79 -11.87 3.75
N SER A 190 2.99 -11.97 4.32
CA SER A 190 4.02 -10.94 4.26
C SER A 190 5.41 -11.49 4.53
N LEU A 191 6.42 -10.73 4.07
CA LEU A 191 7.78 -10.77 4.59
C LEU A 191 8.00 -9.51 5.41
N ASP A 192 8.63 -9.68 6.59
CA ASP A 192 8.97 -8.59 7.48
C ASP A 192 10.14 -7.74 6.92
N ALA A 193 10.22 -6.50 7.34
CA ALA A 193 11.36 -5.60 7.06
C ALA A 193 12.60 -6.01 7.87
N ASP A 194 12.39 -6.68 9.00
CA ASP A 194 13.48 -7.07 9.92
C ASP A 194 14.11 -8.38 9.50
N SER A 195 15.45 -8.39 9.47
CA SER A 195 16.27 -9.60 9.40
C SER A 195 17.17 -9.67 10.63
N GLU A 196 17.17 -10.81 11.34
CA GLU A 196 17.95 -11.00 12.56
C GLU A 196 17.68 -9.95 13.67
N GLY A 197 16.49 -9.32 13.65
CA GLY A 197 16.08 -8.29 14.62
C GLY A 197 16.58 -6.89 14.31
N GLU A 198 17.02 -6.64 13.08
CA GLU A 198 17.42 -5.31 12.59
C GLU A 198 16.71 -5.00 11.26
N GLU A 199 16.10 -3.82 11.16
CA GLU A 199 15.43 -3.37 9.95
C GLU A 199 16.44 -3.07 8.84
N GLY A 200 16.16 -3.57 7.64
CA GLY A 200 16.95 -3.28 6.44
C GLY A 200 18.29 -4.02 6.35
N LYS A 201 18.41 -5.15 7.05
CA LYS A 201 19.62 -6.00 7.02
C LYS A 201 19.50 -7.10 5.99
#